data_1cfc9bbc70672fc7613b72d8fbd78021
#
_entry.id   1cfc9bbc70672fc7613b72d8fbd78021
#
_cell.length_a   1.000
_cell.length_b   1.000
_cell.length_c   1.000
_cell.angle_alpha   90.00
_cell.angle_beta   90.00
_cell.angle_gamma   90.00
#
_symmetry.space_group_name_H-M   'P 1'
#
loop_
_entity.id
_entity.type
_entity.pdbx_description
1 polymer ?
#
loop_
_entity_poly.entity_id
_entity_poly.type
_entity_poly.pdbx_seq_one_letter_code
_entity_poly.pdbx_strand_id
1 'polypeptide(L)'
;LYTYEGALKAIPEGWRLPTDADWKELEKALGMPVSEADRLDEWRGSHVGDLLKKDENGIGFNAIYGGGKLYGSYMYGDAYFNQETNAYFWSSTRIVESDTVDLGVTRVLFMKEDRVMRGSSKLDAAYSVRCIKE
;
A
#
# COMPACT_ATOMS: atom_id res chain seq x y z
N LEU A 1 1.93 -3.29 -11.84
CA LEU A 1 0.93 -3.67 -10.84
C LEU A 1 0.84 -5.18 -10.72
N TYR A 2 0.67 -5.70 -9.52
CA TYR A 2 0.63 -7.12 -9.22
C TYR A 2 -0.58 -7.44 -8.34
N THR A 3 -1.25 -8.58 -8.60
CA THR A 3 -2.15 -9.16 -7.60
C THR A 3 -1.32 -9.57 -6.38
N TYR A 4 -1.97 -9.86 -5.25
CA TYR A 4 -1.27 -10.28 -4.04
C TYR A 4 -0.37 -11.50 -4.31
N GLU A 5 -0.91 -12.54 -4.94
CA GLU A 5 -0.14 -13.74 -5.28
C GLU A 5 0.97 -13.42 -6.30
N GLY A 6 0.66 -12.59 -7.29
CA GLY A 6 1.63 -12.14 -8.27
C GLY A 6 2.78 -11.36 -7.63
N ALA A 7 2.49 -10.53 -6.64
CA ALA A 7 3.50 -9.81 -5.87
C ALA A 7 4.45 -10.77 -5.16
N LEU A 8 3.92 -11.78 -4.45
CA LEU A 8 4.75 -12.76 -3.76
C LEU A 8 5.67 -13.55 -4.70
N LYS A 9 5.22 -13.83 -5.92
CA LYS A 9 6.01 -14.55 -6.93
C LYS A 9 7.04 -13.70 -7.65
N ALA A 10 6.80 -12.38 -7.72
CA ALA A 10 7.66 -11.46 -8.48
C ALA A 10 8.87 -10.95 -7.69
N ILE A 11 8.95 -11.23 -6.40
CA ILE A 11 10.00 -10.72 -5.53
C ILE A 11 11.33 -11.42 -5.86
N PRO A 12 12.42 -10.65 -6.13
CA PRO A 12 13.72 -11.24 -6.39
C PRO A 12 14.29 -11.95 -5.16
N GLU A 13 15.18 -12.91 -5.39
CA GLU A 13 15.94 -13.55 -4.32
C GLU A 13 16.71 -12.50 -3.51
N GLY A 14 16.74 -12.64 -2.19
CA GLY A 14 17.36 -11.68 -1.28
C GLY A 14 16.50 -10.47 -0.94
N TRP A 15 15.27 -10.43 -1.44
CA TRP A 15 14.29 -9.39 -1.14
C TRP A 15 13.00 -10.00 -0.59
N ARG A 16 12.19 -9.19 0.04
CA ARG A 16 10.88 -9.61 0.53
C ARG A 16 9.84 -8.51 0.39
N LEU A 17 8.57 -8.88 0.37
CA LEU A 17 7.46 -7.95 0.46
C LEU A 17 7.38 -7.42 1.90
N PRO A 18 7.23 -6.10 2.12
CA PRO A 18 7.09 -5.56 3.48
C PRO A 18 5.87 -6.13 4.18
N THR A 19 6.01 -6.42 5.46
CA THR A 19 4.87 -6.71 6.32
C THR A 19 4.17 -5.40 6.71
N ASP A 20 2.96 -5.51 7.26
CA ASP A 20 2.27 -4.36 7.87
C ASP A 20 3.11 -3.73 8.99
N ALA A 21 3.81 -4.57 9.77
CA ALA A 21 4.72 -4.09 10.81
C ALA A 21 5.89 -3.28 10.24
N ASP A 22 6.47 -3.70 9.12
CA ASP A 22 7.53 -2.94 8.45
C ASP A 22 7.05 -1.55 8.02
N TRP A 23 5.85 -1.49 7.44
CA TRP A 23 5.25 -0.21 7.09
C TRP A 23 5.04 0.69 8.30
N LYS A 24 4.55 0.14 9.41
CA LYS A 24 4.37 0.90 10.66
C LYS A 24 5.69 1.41 11.22
N GLU A 25 6.76 0.63 11.17
CA GLU A 25 8.09 1.08 11.60
C GLU A 25 8.58 2.27 10.76
N LEU A 26 8.43 2.20 9.45
CA LEU A 26 8.75 3.32 8.56
C LEU A 26 7.91 4.55 8.90
N GLU A 27 6.60 4.38 9.02
CA GLU A 27 5.66 5.46 9.31
C GLU A 27 5.96 6.13 10.66
N LYS A 28 6.25 5.35 11.71
CA LYS A 28 6.64 5.88 13.02
C LYS A 28 7.98 6.62 12.96
N ALA A 29 8.95 6.11 12.23
CA ALA A 29 10.24 6.76 12.02
C ALA A 29 10.08 8.13 11.31
N LEU A 30 9.04 8.29 10.50
CA LEU A 30 8.71 9.53 9.81
C LEU A 30 7.84 10.49 10.64
N GLY A 31 7.49 10.11 11.85
CA GLY A 31 6.77 10.98 12.80
C GLY A 31 5.33 10.61 13.09
N MET A 32 4.84 9.46 12.61
CA MET A 32 3.49 9.01 12.95
C MET A 32 3.40 8.66 14.44
N PRO A 33 2.41 9.20 15.18
CA PRO A 33 2.19 8.80 16.56
C PRO A 33 1.85 7.31 16.68
N VAL A 34 2.37 6.65 17.71
CA VAL A 34 2.09 5.22 17.97
C VAL A 34 0.58 4.98 18.10
N SER A 35 -0.16 5.92 18.69
CA SER A 35 -1.61 5.83 18.86
C SER A 35 -2.40 5.81 17.54
N GLU A 36 -1.80 6.24 16.44
CA GLU A 36 -2.43 6.26 15.12
C GLU A 36 -2.04 5.07 14.23
N ALA A 37 -0.90 4.43 14.52
CA ALA A 37 -0.27 3.46 13.63
C ALA A 37 -1.17 2.28 13.25
N ASP A 38 -2.02 1.82 14.17
CA ASP A 38 -2.87 0.64 13.98
C ASP A 38 -4.24 0.93 13.37
N ARG A 39 -4.60 2.19 13.18
CA ARG A 39 -5.90 2.55 12.61
C ARG A 39 -6.03 2.00 11.19
N LEU A 40 -7.08 1.25 10.94
CA LEU A 40 -7.39 0.64 9.65
C LEU A 40 -8.47 1.45 8.92
N ASP A 41 -8.34 1.55 7.60
CA ASP A 41 -9.25 2.27 6.71
C ASP A 41 -9.38 3.76 7.07
N GLU A 42 -8.31 4.32 7.65
CA GLU A 42 -8.22 5.73 8.02
C GLU A 42 -6.91 6.34 7.51
N TRP A 43 -6.95 7.63 7.24
CA TRP A 43 -5.77 8.45 7.01
C TRP A 43 -5.08 8.74 8.34
N ARG A 44 -3.77 8.52 8.42
CA ARG A 44 -2.97 8.64 9.65
C ARG A 44 -1.64 9.33 9.36
N GLY A 45 -1.08 9.96 10.39
CA GLY A 45 0.25 10.53 10.35
C GLY A 45 0.34 11.81 9.54
N SER A 46 0.05 12.96 10.18
CA SER A 46 0.20 14.27 9.56
C SER A 46 1.59 14.42 8.91
N HIS A 47 1.64 14.81 7.64
CA HIS A 47 2.83 14.98 6.79
C HIS A 47 3.60 13.70 6.43
N VAL A 48 3.30 12.54 7.02
CA VAL A 48 4.01 11.28 6.75
C VAL A 48 3.82 10.86 5.29
N GLY A 49 2.61 10.99 4.75
CA GLY A 49 2.36 10.68 3.34
C GLY A 49 3.17 11.55 2.38
N ASP A 50 3.31 12.83 2.68
CA ASP A 50 4.11 13.74 1.84
C ASP A 50 5.59 13.34 1.80
N LEU A 51 6.14 12.85 2.90
CA LEU A 51 7.53 12.38 2.94
C LEU A 51 7.77 11.14 2.08
N LEU A 52 6.74 10.34 1.81
CA LEU A 52 6.83 9.14 0.97
C LEU A 52 6.65 9.44 -0.53
N LYS A 53 6.18 10.61 -0.88
CA LYS A 53 5.96 11.01 -2.27
C LYS A 53 7.26 11.44 -2.95
N LYS A 54 7.23 11.49 -4.28
CA LYS A 54 8.33 12.01 -5.08
C LYS A 54 8.33 13.55 -4.98
N ASP A 55 9.14 14.07 -4.06
CA ASP A 55 9.26 15.50 -3.80
C ASP A 55 10.71 15.77 -3.36
N GLU A 56 11.16 17.00 -3.59
CA GLU A 56 12.48 17.48 -3.11
C GLU A 56 12.62 17.44 -1.59
N ASN A 57 11.50 17.51 -0.85
CA ASN A 57 11.44 17.38 0.60
C ASN A 57 11.21 15.94 1.08
N GLY A 58 11.10 15.00 0.15
CA GLY A 58 10.89 13.58 0.46
C GLY A 58 12.17 12.90 0.94
N ILE A 59 11.99 11.68 1.45
CA ILE A 59 13.08 10.86 2.00
C ILE A 59 13.75 9.95 0.94
N GLY A 60 13.43 10.15 -0.34
CA GLY A 60 13.92 9.28 -1.42
C GLY A 60 13.07 8.02 -1.65
N PHE A 61 11.97 7.86 -0.95
CA PHE A 61 11.02 6.76 -1.24
C PHE A 61 10.42 6.91 -2.63
N ASN A 62 10.09 8.13 -3.04
CA ASN A 62 9.65 8.48 -4.39
C ASN A 62 8.47 7.65 -4.89
N ALA A 63 7.39 7.57 -4.12
CA ALA A 63 6.19 6.87 -4.54
C ALA A 63 5.65 7.44 -5.86
N ILE A 64 5.29 6.54 -6.77
CA ILE A 64 4.69 6.88 -8.07
C ILE A 64 3.20 6.58 -7.99
N TYR A 65 2.37 7.48 -8.51
CA TYR A 65 0.92 7.32 -8.53
C TYR A 65 0.48 6.36 -9.64
N GLY A 66 0.79 5.09 -9.48
CA GLY A 66 0.46 4.04 -10.46
C GLY A 66 -0.99 3.58 -10.41
N GLY A 67 -1.77 4.04 -9.42
CA GLY A 67 -3.14 3.59 -9.25
C GLY A 67 -3.26 2.12 -8.91
N GLY A 68 -4.38 1.54 -9.27
CA GLY A 68 -4.67 0.12 -9.10
C GLY A 68 -5.43 -0.46 -10.28
N LYS A 69 -5.64 -1.76 -10.25
CA LYS A 69 -6.45 -2.47 -11.23
C LYS A 69 -7.36 -3.47 -10.54
N LEU A 70 -8.62 -3.50 -10.95
CA LEU A 70 -9.59 -4.53 -10.58
C LEU A 70 -9.84 -5.44 -11.78
N TYR A 71 -9.98 -6.72 -11.52
CA TYR A 71 -10.27 -7.74 -12.53
C TYR A 71 -11.71 -8.22 -12.40
N GLY A 72 -12.38 -8.43 -13.53
CA GLY A 72 -13.70 -9.03 -13.56
C GLY A 72 -14.79 -8.23 -12.85
N SER A 73 -14.68 -6.90 -12.82
CA SER A 73 -15.74 -6.05 -12.28
C SER A 73 -17.05 -6.30 -13.02
N TYR A 74 -18.14 -6.49 -12.24
CA TYR A 74 -19.46 -6.74 -12.80
C TYR A 74 -19.93 -5.66 -13.78
N MET A 75 -19.56 -4.40 -13.53
CA MET A 75 -19.97 -3.26 -14.37
C MET A 75 -18.99 -2.91 -15.49
N TYR A 76 -17.69 -3.12 -15.28
CA TYR A 76 -16.65 -2.57 -16.15
C TYR A 76 -15.61 -3.58 -16.63
N GLY A 77 -15.76 -4.88 -16.28
CA GLY A 77 -14.75 -5.89 -16.58
C GLY A 77 -13.44 -5.57 -15.86
N ASP A 78 -12.31 -5.67 -16.56
CA ASP A 78 -11.01 -5.26 -16.04
C ASP A 78 -10.90 -3.74 -16.12
N ALA A 79 -10.60 -3.09 -15.01
CA ALA A 79 -10.54 -1.63 -14.94
C ALA A 79 -9.36 -1.12 -14.13
N TYR A 80 -8.61 -0.20 -14.72
CA TYR A 80 -7.63 0.61 -14.00
C TYR A 80 -8.33 1.77 -13.30
N PHE A 81 -7.82 2.17 -12.14
CA PHE A 81 -8.40 3.28 -11.38
C PHE A 81 -7.34 4.12 -10.68
N ASN A 82 -7.65 5.40 -10.49
CA ASN A 82 -6.83 6.37 -9.75
C ASN A 82 -5.37 6.47 -10.20
N GLN A 83 -5.09 6.20 -11.47
CA GLN A 83 -3.78 6.45 -12.05
C GLN A 83 -3.48 7.94 -12.01
N GLU A 84 -2.22 8.30 -11.77
CA GLU A 84 -1.73 9.68 -11.63
C GLU A 84 -2.22 10.44 -10.39
N THR A 85 -3.11 9.84 -9.58
CA THR A 85 -3.62 10.47 -8.36
C THR A 85 -3.28 9.71 -7.08
N ASN A 86 -3.27 8.37 -7.14
CA ASN A 86 -3.04 7.52 -5.97
C ASN A 86 -1.92 6.52 -6.21
N ALA A 87 -1.22 6.20 -5.13
CA ALA A 87 -0.31 5.06 -5.07
C ALA A 87 -0.89 4.04 -4.09
N TYR A 88 -0.95 2.78 -4.50
CA TYR A 88 -1.39 1.65 -3.68
C TYR A 88 -0.24 0.66 -3.58
N PHE A 89 0.07 0.24 -2.37
CA PHE A 89 1.15 -0.72 -2.12
C PHE A 89 0.65 -1.91 -1.32
N TRP A 90 1.00 -3.12 -1.76
CA TRP A 90 0.80 -4.33 -0.98
C TRP A 90 1.72 -4.39 0.23
N SER A 91 1.22 -4.92 1.33
CA SER A 91 2.02 -5.59 2.35
C SER A 91 1.83 -7.11 2.22
N SER A 92 2.69 -7.89 2.85
CA SER A 92 2.52 -9.34 2.91
C SER A 92 1.52 -9.79 3.97
N THR A 93 1.07 -8.89 4.83
CA THR A 93 0.15 -9.19 5.92
C THR A 93 -1.28 -9.36 5.39
N ARG A 94 -1.96 -10.39 5.87
CA ARG A 94 -3.35 -10.68 5.51
C ARG A 94 -4.26 -10.53 6.72
N ILE A 95 -5.50 -10.18 6.47
CA ILE A 95 -6.59 -10.20 7.44
C ILE A 95 -7.55 -11.32 7.01
N VAL A 96 -7.61 -12.38 7.81
CA VAL A 96 -8.47 -13.54 7.56
C VAL A 96 -9.49 -13.60 8.68
N GLU A 97 -10.72 -13.13 8.42
CA GLU A 97 -11.79 -13.10 9.42
C GLU A 97 -12.71 -14.32 9.31
N SER A 98 -12.75 -14.96 8.14
CA SER A 98 -13.56 -16.15 7.87
C SER A 98 -13.07 -16.84 6.59
N ASP A 99 -13.67 -17.98 6.22
CA ASP A 99 -13.37 -18.66 4.96
C ASP A 99 -13.67 -17.79 3.72
N THR A 100 -14.49 -16.76 3.88
CA THR A 100 -14.91 -15.87 2.78
C THR A 100 -14.27 -14.48 2.85
N VAL A 101 -13.65 -14.10 3.96
CA VAL A 101 -13.02 -12.79 4.14
C VAL A 101 -11.51 -12.96 4.32
N ASP A 102 -10.78 -12.71 3.24
CA ASP A 102 -9.33 -12.80 3.16
C ASP A 102 -8.82 -11.59 2.39
N LEU A 103 -8.23 -10.66 3.10
CA LEU A 103 -7.80 -9.38 2.56
C LEU A 103 -6.30 -9.19 2.77
N GLY A 104 -5.66 -8.53 1.83
CA GLY A 104 -4.28 -8.05 2.00
C GLY A 104 -4.28 -6.64 2.59
N VAL A 105 -3.41 -6.40 3.56
CA VAL A 105 -3.21 -5.06 4.12
C VAL A 105 -2.40 -4.23 3.14
N THR A 106 -2.84 -2.99 2.92
CA THR A 106 -2.25 -2.08 1.94
C THR A 106 -1.82 -0.77 2.57
N ARG A 107 -1.07 0.01 1.79
CA ARG A 107 -0.87 1.44 2.04
C ARG A 107 -1.35 2.24 0.83
N VAL A 108 -2.00 3.37 1.10
CA VAL A 108 -2.50 4.27 0.06
C VAL A 108 -1.97 5.67 0.29
N LEU A 109 -1.42 6.25 -0.75
CA LEU A 109 -1.07 7.66 -0.83
C LEU A 109 -1.98 8.33 -1.86
N PHE A 110 -2.43 9.53 -1.54
CA PHE A 110 -3.22 10.35 -2.44
C PHE A 110 -2.56 11.71 -2.62
N MET A 111 -2.50 12.20 -3.84
CA MET A 111 -1.76 13.42 -4.18
C MET A 111 -2.21 14.66 -3.40
N LYS A 112 -3.47 14.70 -2.96
CA LYS A 112 -4.06 15.83 -2.22
C LYS A 112 -4.19 15.57 -0.72
N GLU A 113 -3.61 14.49 -0.20
CA GLU A 113 -3.66 14.13 1.23
C GLU A 113 -2.24 13.96 1.76
N ASP A 114 -1.91 14.65 2.84
CA ASP A 114 -0.58 14.61 3.45
C ASP A 114 -0.33 13.40 4.35
N ARG A 115 -1.39 12.68 4.69
CA ARG A 115 -1.34 11.47 5.53
C ARG A 115 -1.28 10.20 4.67
N VAL A 116 -1.09 9.08 5.31
CA VAL A 116 -1.07 7.76 4.66
C VAL A 116 -2.21 6.89 5.18
N MET A 117 -2.94 6.22 4.29
CA MET A 117 -3.99 5.28 4.67
C MET A 117 -3.41 3.89 4.86
N ARG A 118 -3.76 3.25 5.97
CA ARG A 118 -3.61 1.82 6.17
C ARG A 118 -4.93 1.19 5.78
N GLY A 119 -4.96 0.53 4.63
CA GLY A 119 -6.19 -0.06 4.08
C GLY A 119 -6.10 -1.57 3.97
N SER A 120 -7.15 -2.14 3.42
CA SER A 120 -7.21 -3.55 3.08
C SER A 120 -7.90 -3.73 1.74
N SER A 121 -7.56 -4.79 1.04
CA SER A 121 -8.11 -5.02 -0.29
C SER A 121 -8.22 -6.51 -0.59
N LYS A 122 -9.13 -6.84 -1.49
CA LYS A 122 -9.24 -8.20 -2.04
C LYS A 122 -7.93 -8.58 -2.71
N LEU A 123 -7.54 -9.84 -2.58
CA LEU A 123 -6.24 -10.34 -3.07
C LEU A 123 -6.13 -10.36 -4.60
N ASP A 124 -7.24 -10.27 -5.31
CA ASP A 124 -7.29 -10.23 -6.77
C ASP A 124 -7.17 -8.81 -7.37
N ALA A 125 -7.20 -7.78 -6.54
CA ALA A 125 -6.83 -6.44 -6.99
C ALA A 125 -5.33 -6.39 -7.33
N ALA A 126 -4.91 -5.47 -8.19
CA ALA A 126 -3.50 -5.32 -8.54
C ALA A 126 -2.99 -3.94 -8.09
N TYR A 127 -1.87 -3.94 -7.39
CA TYR A 127 -1.23 -2.76 -6.82
C TYR A 127 0.27 -2.77 -7.05
N SER A 128 0.91 -1.68 -6.69
CA SER A 128 2.36 -1.55 -6.72
C SER A 128 3.02 -2.36 -5.60
N VAL A 129 4.29 -2.64 -5.79
CA VAL A 129 5.13 -3.37 -4.84
C VAL A 129 6.39 -2.56 -4.56
N ARG A 130 6.75 -2.50 -3.29
CA ARG A 130 8.03 -1.96 -2.84
C ARG A 130 8.68 -3.01 -1.94
N CYS A 131 9.78 -3.59 -2.42
CA CYS A 131 10.48 -4.66 -1.70
C CYS A 131 11.44 -4.13 -0.64
N ILE A 132 11.67 -4.93 0.40
CA ILE A 132 12.73 -4.71 1.39
C ILE A 132 13.84 -5.72 1.12
N LYS A 133 15.08 -5.26 1.14
CA LYS A 133 16.25 -6.13 1.05
C LYS A 133 16.44 -6.89 2.37
N GLU A 134 16.58 -8.19 2.26
CA GLU A 134 16.90 -9.05 3.42
C GLU A 134 18.35 -8.91 3.88
#